data_7807141682ff0214cdf02cfaf6473371
#
_entry.id   7807141682ff0214cdf02cfaf6473371
#
_cell.length_a   1.000
_cell.length_b   1.000
_cell.length_c   1.000
_cell.angle_alpha   90.00
_cell.angle_beta   90.00
_cell.angle_gamma   90.00
#
_symmetry.space_group_name_H-M   'P 1'
#
loop_
_entity.id
_entity.type
_entity.pdbx_description
1 polymer ?
#
loop_
_entity_poly.entity_id
_entity_poly.type
_entity_poly.pdbx_seq_one_letter_code
_entity_poly.pdbx_strand_id
1 'polypeptide(L)'
;TAAALSKADSASDVAVQSPPAATSLIATPLFHVTANNCAVQAGTLAGSRFVLMYKWDTLDALKLIEAERVNTISAVPMMTRELLNHPEFSDYDTSSLASMGGGGAAMQPDLARKVDEQTKKARPAQGYGMTEVCGIITYIAGDVFLDRPESCGYLAPTFEGRVIDAEGAVLASGEVGEVCVKGAAVIKGYLNRPEATAETIVDGWLHTGDIGYFDEDGFLFLVDRAKDMILRGGENIYGAEVEFAVFDHPAVLECVAFAVPDDRFGEEVGAAIHLKDGAMLDAAGLREHLSTRLAAFKVPRYIWFLAEPLPRNANGKFLKRELRDVLDPSSAD
;
A
#
# COMPACT_ATOMS: atom_id res chain seq x y z
N THR A 1 -19.23 -11.89 3.23
CA THR A 1 -20.16 -12.32 4.20
C THR A 1 -21.48 -12.75 3.60
N ALA A 2 -21.40 -13.58 2.56
CA ALA A 2 -22.58 -14.19 1.93
C ALA A 2 -23.33 -15.17 2.87
N ALA A 3 -22.74 -15.61 3.96
CA ALA A 3 -23.33 -16.56 4.88
C ALA A 3 -24.35 -15.98 5.89
N ALA A 4 -24.45 -14.65 5.99
CA ALA A 4 -25.42 -14.01 6.88
C ALA A 4 -26.82 -13.79 6.26
N LEU A 5 -26.99 -14.09 4.97
CA LEU A 5 -28.23 -13.83 4.24
C LEU A 5 -29.13 -15.07 4.06
N SER A 6 -28.80 -16.23 4.63
CA SER A 6 -29.55 -17.46 4.41
C SER A 6 -30.59 -17.82 5.49
N LYS A 7 -30.93 -16.90 6.40
CA LYS A 7 -32.03 -17.09 7.35
C LYS A 7 -32.95 -15.88 7.38
N ALA A 8 -33.73 -15.73 6.35
CA ALA A 8 -34.99 -14.97 6.41
C ALA A 8 -36.09 -15.86 5.88
N ASP A 9 -37.07 -16.10 6.76
CA ASP A 9 -38.23 -16.91 6.52
C ASP A 9 -39.06 -16.47 5.31
N SER A 10 -39.65 -17.48 4.72
CA SER A 10 -40.65 -17.40 3.69
C SER A 10 -41.77 -16.39 3.95
N ALA A 11 -41.77 -15.27 3.23
CA ALA A 11 -42.99 -14.60 2.79
C ALA A 11 -42.64 -13.35 1.94
N SER A 12 -43.09 -13.43 0.72
CA SER A 12 -43.15 -12.45 -0.37
C SER A 12 -42.07 -12.65 -1.46
N ASP A 13 -42.57 -13.03 -2.64
CA ASP A 13 -41.89 -12.99 -3.93
C ASP A 13 -41.61 -11.53 -4.37
N VAL A 14 -40.78 -10.84 -3.59
CA VAL A 14 -40.04 -9.71 -4.09
C VAL A 14 -38.81 -10.34 -4.72
N ALA A 15 -38.77 -10.46 -6.04
CA ALA A 15 -37.58 -10.76 -6.79
C ALA A 15 -36.53 -9.71 -6.33
N VAL A 16 -35.63 -10.10 -5.44
CA VAL A 16 -34.44 -9.31 -5.11
C VAL A 16 -33.65 -9.29 -6.40
N GLN A 17 -33.82 -8.21 -7.18
CA GLN A 17 -32.97 -7.99 -8.32
C GLN A 17 -31.55 -7.87 -7.77
N SER A 18 -30.77 -8.92 -7.99
CA SER A 18 -29.33 -8.85 -7.71
C SER A 18 -28.78 -7.63 -8.43
N PRO A 19 -28.02 -6.77 -7.75
CA PRO A 19 -27.40 -5.64 -8.42
C PRO A 19 -26.61 -6.16 -9.63
N PRO A 20 -26.53 -5.41 -10.73
CA PRO A 20 -25.77 -5.83 -11.90
C PRO A 20 -24.36 -6.22 -11.48
N ALA A 21 -23.87 -7.33 -12.05
CA ALA A 21 -22.54 -7.83 -11.73
C ALA A 21 -21.49 -6.73 -11.96
N ALA A 22 -20.63 -6.49 -10.96
CA ALA A 22 -19.58 -5.51 -11.07
C ALA A 22 -18.58 -5.89 -12.17
N THR A 23 -18.06 -4.92 -12.90
CA THR A 23 -16.98 -5.10 -13.86
C THR A 23 -15.68 -4.64 -13.24
N SER A 24 -14.71 -5.55 -13.14
CA SER A 24 -13.40 -5.29 -12.54
C SER A 24 -12.31 -5.29 -13.59
N LEU A 25 -11.52 -4.23 -13.66
CA LEU A 25 -10.30 -4.16 -14.45
C LEU A 25 -9.15 -4.75 -13.63
N ILE A 26 -8.53 -5.82 -14.15
CA ILE A 26 -7.40 -6.51 -13.54
C ILE A 26 -6.13 -6.11 -14.27
N ALA A 27 -5.35 -5.24 -13.67
CA ALA A 27 -4.09 -4.72 -14.20
C ALA A 27 -2.85 -5.31 -13.52
N THR A 28 -3.03 -5.94 -12.35
CA THR A 28 -1.94 -6.59 -11.61
C THR A 28 -1.77 -8.05 -12.05
N PRO A 29 -0.54 -8.62 -11.92
CA PRO A 29 -0.25 -9.98 -12.39
C PRO A 29 -1.08 -11.06 -11.69
N LEU A 30 -1.65 -11.99 -12.46
CA LEU A 30 -2.47 -13.10 -11.93
C LEU A 30 -1.70 -14.11 -11.08
N PHE A 31 -0.36 -14.13 -11.14
CA PHE A 31 0.44 -14.95 -10.23
C PHE A 31 0.58 -14.31 -8.84
N HIS A 32 0.18 -13.06 -8.66
CA HIS A 32 0.23 -12.36 -7.39
C HIS A 32 -1.10 -12.44 -6.63
N VAL A 33 -1.04 -12.56 -5.32
CA VAL A 33 -2.20 -12.68 -4.44
C VAL A 33 -3.20 -11.53 -4.61
N THR A 34 -2.74 -10.33 -4.89
CA THR A 34 -3.59 -9.14 -5.11
C THR A 34 -4.56 -9.35 -6.27
N ALA A 35 -4.06 -9.81 -7.43
CA ALA A 35 -4.95 -10.08 -8.56
C ALA A 35 -5.74 -11.37 -8.37
N ASN A 36 -5.05 -12.48 -8.07
CA ASN A 36 -5.69 -13.79 -8.03
C ASN A 36 -6.69 -13.90 -6.88
N ASN A 37 -6.23 -13.75 -5.64
CA ASN A 37 -7.06 -14.03 -4.46
C ASN A 37 -7.99 -12.87 -4.15
N CYS A 38 -7.47 -11.63 -4.10
CA CYS A 38 -8.27 -10.49 -3.66
C CYS A 38 -9.26 -10.00 -4.73
N ALA A 39 -8.91 -10.08 -6.02
CA ALA A 39 -9.77 -9.59 -7.09
C ALA A 39 -10.51 -10.74 -7.79
N VAL A 40 -9.79 -11.70 -8.40
CA VAL A 40 -10.40 -12.70 -9.28
C VAL A 40 -11.22 -13.72 -8.49
N GLN A 41 -10.69 -14.34 -7.44
CA GLN A 41 -11.45 -15.33 -6.67
C GLN A 41 -12.65 -14.69 -5.97
N ALA A 42 -12.46 -13.54 -5.32
CA ALA A 42 -13.56 -12.81 -4.68
C ALA A 42 -14.62 -12.35 -5.68
N GLY A 43 -14.19 -11.81 -6.82
CA GLY A 43 -15.08 -11.38 -7.90
C GLY A 43 -15.82 -12.54 -8.56
N THR A 44 -15.17 -13.70 -8.73
CA THR A 44 -15.83 -14.91 -9.25
C THR A 44 -16.95 -15.35 -8.32
N LEU A 45 -16.71 -15.35 -7.01
CA LEU A 45 -17.75 -15.66 -6.03
C LEU A 45 -18.93 -14.67 -6.08
N ALA A 46 -18.63 -13.39 -6.37
CA ALA A 46 -19.63 -12.34 -6.51
C ALA A 46 -20.31 -12.29 -7.88
N GLY A 47 -19.89 -13.12 -8.84
CA GLY A 47 -20.41 -13.11 -10.21
C GLY A 47 -19.93 -11.93 -11.05
N SER A 48 -18.78 -11.35 -10.72
CA SER A 48 -18.22 -10.20 -11.44
C SER A 48 -17.74 -10.53 -12.83
N ARG A 49 -17.79 -9.55 -13.73
CA ARG A 49 -17.13 -9.58 -15.03
C ARG A 49 -15.70 -9.07 -14.90
N PHE A 50 -14.75 -9.71 -15.56
CA PHE A 50 -13.35 -9.30 -15.55
C PHE A 50 -12.91 -8.78 -16.91
N VAL A 51 -12.22 -7.66 -16.89
CA VAL A 51 -11.46 -7.10 -18.01
C VAL A 51 -9.98 -7.25 -17.64
N LEU A 52 -9.24 -8.05 -18.42
CA LEU A 52 -7.85 -8.36 -18.13
C LEU A 52 -6.94 -7.52 -19.03
N MET A 53 -5.98 -6.81 -18.44
CA MET A 53 -4.91 -6.17 -19.19
C MET A 53 -3.69 -7.08 -19.25
N TYR A 54 -3.13 -7.27 -20.44
CA TYR A 54 -1.88 -8.02 -20.61
C TYR A 54 -0.68 -7.29 -20.00
N LYS A 55 -0.65 -5.96 -20.17
CA LYS A 55 0.35 -5.05 -19.64
C LYS A 55 -0.35 -3.76 -19.26
N TRP A 56 0.12 -3.12 -18.18
CA TRP A 56 -0.38 -1.82 -17.82
C TRP A 56 -0.01 -0.78 -18.87
N ASP A 57 -1.01 -0.06 -19.33
CA ASP A 57 -0.93 1.14 -20.13
C ASP A 57 -2.09 2.05 -19.73
N THR A 58 -1.78 3.27 -19.36
CA THR A 58 -2.76 4.19 -18.77
C THR A 58 -3.85 4.59 -19.75
N LEU A 59 -3.47 4.84 -21.02
CA LEU A 59 -4.43 5.23 -22.06
C LEU A 59 -5.36 4.05 -22.43
N ASP A 60 -4.83 2.84 -22.53
CA ASP A 60 -5.64 1.66 -22.78
C ASP A 60 -6.55 1.36 -21.58
N ALA A 61 -6.11 1.62 -20.35
CA ALA A 61 -6.95 1.51 -19.17
C ALA A 61 -8.14 2.49 -19.23
N LEU A 62 -7.93 3.77 -19.62
CA LEU A 62 -9.01 4.75 -19.81
C LEU A 62 -10.02 4.30 -20.85
N LYS A 63 -9.56 3.82 -22.00
CA LYS A 63 -10.43 3.27 -23.07
C LYS A 63 -11.26 2.09 -22.56
N LEU A 64 -10.64 1.17 -21.81
CA LEU A 64 -11.34 0.00 -21.26
C LEU A 64 -12.34 0.40 -20.17
N ILE A 65 -12.02 1.39 -19.32
CA ILE A 65 -12.94 1.90 -18.30
C ILE A 65 -14.24 2.40 -18.94
N GLU A 66 -14.12 3.22 -19.97
CA GLU A 66 -15.27 3.75 -20.70
C GLU A 66 -16.03 2.65 -21.44
N ALA A 67 -15.35 1.91 -22.32
CA ALA A 67 -15.99 0.93 -23.20
C ALA A 67 -16.66 -0.21 -22.45
N GLU A 68 -16.02 -0.71 -21.37
CA GLU A 68 -16.47 -1.86 -20.61
C GLU A 68 -17.26 -1.47 -19.34
N ARG A 69 -17.45 -0.16 -19.11
CA ARG A 69 -18.16 0.36 -17.93
C ARG A 69 -17.59 -0.20 -16.62
N VAL A 70 -16.26 -0.15 -16.47
CA VAL A 70 -15.53 -0.68 -15.32
C VAL A 70 -15.99 -0.01 -14.03
N ASN A 71 -16.26 -0.81 -13.00
CA ASN A 71 -16.69 -0.32 -11.69
C ASN A 71 -15.54 -0.25 -10.69
N THR A 72 -14.60 -1.23 -10.78
CA THR A 72 -13.46 -1.32 -9.85
C THR A 72 -12.18 -1.62 -10.61
N ILE A 73 -11.08 -1.10 -10.10
CA ILE A 73 -9.75 -1.37 -10.63
C ILE A 73 -8.94 -2.07 -9.54
N SER A 74 -8.41 -3.26 -9.85
CA SER A 74 -7.41 -3.91 -9.02
C SER A 74 -6.03 -3.40 -9.46
N ALA A 75 -5.53 -2.41 -8.75
CA ALA A 75 -4.31 -1.68 -9.10
C ALA A 75 -3.38 -1.51 -7.89
N VAL A 76 -2.16 -1.09 -8.15
CA VAL A 76 -1.27 -0.53 -7.13
C VAL A 76 -1.39 1.00 -7.15
N PRO A 77 -1.03 1.72 -6.05
CA PRO A 77 -1.20 3.17 -5.98
C PRO A 77 -0.56 3.96 -7.13
N MET A 78 0.57 3.50 -7.66
CA MET A 78 1.22 4.10 -8.83
C MET A 78 0.29 4.12 -10.05
N MET A 79 -0.37 3.00 -10.37
CA MET A 79 -1.30 2.91 -11.51
C MET A 79 -2.48 3.86 -11.34
N THR A 80 -3.00 3.99 -10.12
CA THR A 80 -4.05 4.96 -9.79
C THR A 80 -3.55 6.40 -10.00
N ARG A 81 -2.33 6.70 -9.58
CA ARG A 81 -1.70 8.02 -9.77
C ARG A 81 -1.48 8.35 -11.25
N GLU A 82 -0.97 7.42 -12.03
CA GLU A 82 -0.78 7.59 -13.48
C GLU A 82 -2.11 7.84 -14.18
N LEU A 83 -3.15 7.09 -13.81
CA LEU A 83 -4.48 7.24 -14.40
C LEU A 83 -5.04 8.65 -14.15
N LEU A 84 -5.03 9.13 -12.91
CA LEU A 84 -5.54 10.46 -12.52
C LEU A 84 -4.71 11.62 -13.07
N ASN A 85 -3.41 11.40 -13.31
CA ASN A 85 -2.52 12.42 -13.86
C ASN A 85 -2.46 12.37 -15.39
N HIS A 86 -3.11 11.42 -16.06
CA HIS A 86 -3.06 11.32 -17.52
C HIS A 86 -3.72 12.55 -18.18
N PRO A 87 -3.07 13.21 -19.15
CA PRO A 87 -3.59 14.42 -19.79
C PRO A 87 -5.00 14.25 -20.35
N GLU A 88 -5.32 13.07 -20.88
CA GLU A 88 -6.61 12.72 -21.47
C GLU A 88 -7.62 12.16 -20.46
N PHE A 89 -7.34 12.15 -19.15
CA PHE A 89 -8.25 11.55 -18.15
C PHE A 89 -9.68 12.12 -18.25
N SER A 90 -9.81 13.42 -18.48
CA SER A 90 -11.11 14.10 -18.61
C SER A 90 -11.85 13.82 -19.91
N ASP A 91 -11.17 13.27 -20.93
CA ASP A 91 -11.73 13.00 -22.24
C ASP A 91 -12.52 11.67 -22.27
N TYR A 92 -12.35 10.82 -21.24
CA TYR A 92 -13.03 9.53 -21.13
C TYR A 92 -14.14 9.54 -20.06
N ASP A 93 -15.22 8.80 -20.30
CA ASP A 93 -16.28 8.62 -19.31
C ASP A 93 -15.89 7.60 -18.23
N THR A 94 -15.34 8.10 -17.14
CA THR A 94 -15.00 7.31 -15.95
C THR A 94 -16.12 7.22 -14.92
N SER A 95 -17.35 7.66 -15.23
CA SER A 95 -18.48 7.75 -14.29
C SER A 95 -18.99 6.40 -13.79
N SER A 96 -18.58 5.29 -14.40
CA SER A 96 -18.87 3.93 -13.95
C SER A 96 -18.01 3.50 -12.77
N LEU A 97 -16.84 4.12 -12.55
CA LEU A 97 -15.98 3.79 -11.44
C LEU A 97 -16.65 4.08 -10.10
N ALA A 98 -16.71 3.08 -9.24
CA ALA A 98 -17.21 3.16 -7.87
C ALA A 98 -16.08 3.10 -6.84
N SER A 99 -14.96 2.46 -7.18
CA SER A 99 -13.79 2.36 -6.30
C SER A 99 -12.50 2.40 -7.11
N MET A 100 -11.52 3.15 -6.62
CA MET A 100 -10.16 3.18 -7.12
C MET A 100 -9.19 2.94 -5.98
N GLY A 101 -8.33 1.97 -6.16
CA GLY A 101 -7.36 1.62 -5.14
C GLY A 101 -6.88 0.20 -5.29
N GLY A 102 -6.39 -0.36 -4.22
CA GLY A 102 -5.84 -1.72 -4.23
C GLY A 102 -4.99 -1.99 -3.00
N GLY A 103 -3.86 -2.61 -3.23
CA GLY A 103 -2.92 -2.99 -2.17
C GLY A 103 -1.52 -3.18 -2.72
N GLY A 104 -0.66 -3.79 -1.91
CA GLY A 104 0.74 -4.05 -2.26
C GLY A 104 1.70 -2.90 -1.93
N ALA A 105 1.19 -1.69 -1.79
CA ALA A 105 1.89 -0.52 -1.25
C ALA A 105 0.87 0.40 -0.56
N ALA A 106 1.33 1.30 0.31
CA ALA A 106 0.48 2.30 0.93
C ALA A 106 0.03 3.34 -0.09
N MET A 107 -1.26 3.66 -0.09
CA MET A 107 -1.79 4.78 -0.86
C MET A 107 -1.49 6.07 -0.11
N GLN A 108 -0.82 6.99 -0.79
CA GLN A 108 -0.48 8.29 -0.22
C GLN A 108 -1.75 9.12 0.06
N PRO A 109 -1.80 9.90 1.16
CA PRO A 109 -2.97 10.72 1.52
C PRO A 109 -3.41 11.68 0.42
N ASP A 110 -2.45 12.27 -0.33
CA ASP A 110 -2.75 13.13 -1.48
C ASP A 110 -3.45 12.38 -2.60
N LEU A 111 -3.07 11.12 -2.84
CA LEU A 111 -3.69 10.29 -3.86
C LEU A 111 -5.13 9.90 -3.49
N ALA A 112 -5.37 9.57 -2.22
CA ALA A 112 -6.73 9.28 -1.73
C ALA A 112 -7.65 10.48 -1.94
N ARG A 113 -7.19 11.70 -1.59
CA ARG A 113 -7.94 12.94 -1.85
C ARG A 113 -8.17 13.18 -3.34
N LYS A 114 -7.16 12.97 -4.19
CA LYS A 114 -7.30 13.11 -5.64
C LYS A 114 -8.35 12.19 -6.24
N VAL A 115 -8.44 10.94 -5.77
CA VAL A 115 -9.51 10.02 -6.21
C VAL A 115 -10.88 10.65 -5.95
N ASP A 116 -11.11 11.18 -4.74
CA ASP A 116 -12.38 11.79 -4.36
C ASP A 116 -12.69 13.07 -5.14
N GLU A 117 -11.70 13.94 -5.33
CA GLU A 117 -11.86 15.25 -5.98
C GLU A 117 -12.02 15.16 -7.51
N GLN A 118 -11.26 14.26 -8.16
CA GLN A 118 -11.19 14.20 -9.62
C GLN A 118 -12.16 13.20 -10.25
N THR A 119 -12.77 12.33 -9.45
CA THR A 119 -13.75 11.37 -9.97
C THR A 119 -15.18 11.77 -9.58
N LYS A 120 -16.15 11.35 -10.40
CA LYS A 120 -17.57 11.68 -10.12
C LYS A 120 -18.15 10.84 -8.97
N LYS A 121 -17.69 9.60 -8.80
CA LYS A 121 -18.30 8.62 -7.89
C LYS A 121 -17.29 7.69 -7.23
N ALA A 122 -16.10 7.52 -7.81
CA ALA A 122 -15.15 6.58 -7.26
C ALA A 122 -14.67 7.03 -5.89
N ARG A 123 -14.56 6.06 -4.99
CA ARG A 123 -14.03 6.27 -3.64
C ARG A 123 -12.66 5.62 -3.52
N PRO A 124 -11.73 6.23 -2.80
CA PRO A 124 -10.45 5.62 -2.54
C PRO A 124 -10.62 4.38 -1.67
N ALA A 125 -9.78 3.37 -1.90
CA ALA A 125 -9.80 2.14 -1.12
C ALA A 125 -8.38 1.57 -0.99
N GLN A 126 -8.07 1.02 0.17
CA GLN A 126 -6.78 0.37 0.43
C GLN A 126 -6.97 -0.92 1.20
N GLY A 127 -6.23 -1.96 0.82
CA GLY A 127 -6.09 -3.20 1.56
C GLY A 127 -4.63 -3.46 1.92
N TYR A 128 -4.37 -3.80 3.17
CA TYR A 128 -3.10 -4.34 3.61
C TYR A 128 -3.18 -5.86 3.75
N GLY A 129 -2.16 -6.53 3.31
CA GLY A 129 -2.04 -7.97 3.40
C GLY A 129 -0.80 -8.51 2.72
N MET A 130 -0.68 -9.83 2.73
CA MET A 130 0.49 -10.53 2.21
C MET A 130 0.12 -11.93 1.70
N THR A 131 1.06 -12.56 1.01
CA THR A 131 0.88 -13.91 0.46
C THR A 131 0.61 -14.94 1.56
N GLU A 132 1.22 -14.76 2.71
CA GLU A 132 1.15 -15.64 3.88
C GLU A 132 -0.23 -15.69 4.54
N VAL A 133 -1.12 -14.77 4.18
CA VAL A 133 -2.52 -14.76 4.62
C VAL A 133 -3.52 -14.93 3.46
N CYS A 134 -3.04 -15.38 2.32
CA CYS A 134 -3.84 -15.54 1.10
C CYS A 134 -4.55 -14.27 0.62
N GLY A 135 -4.09 -13.09 1.03
CA GLY A 135 -4.68 -11.82 0.57
C GLY A 135 -4.67 -10.71 1.61
N ILE A 136 -5.86 -10.30 2.05
CA ILE A 136 -6.11 -9.09 2.83
C ILE A 136 -6.18 -9.41 4.32
N ILE A 137 -5.43 -8.66 5.13
CA ILE A 137 -5.51 -8.61 6.59
C ILE A 137 -6.47 -7.50 7.03
N THR A 138 -6.29 -6.29 6.48
CA THR A 138 -7.12 -5.12 6.79
C THR A 138 -7.64 -4.44 5.54
N TYR A 139 -8.71 -3.66 5.69
CA TYR A 139 -9.30 -2.91 4.59
C TYR A 139 -9.91 -1.59 5.09
N ILE A 140 -9.75 -0.54 4.27
CA ILE A 140 -10.35 0.78 4.49
C ILE A 140 -10.80 1.37 3.15
N ALA A 141 -11.90 2.12 3.13
CA ALA A 141 -12.41 2.75 1.92
C ALA A 141 -13.31 3.94 2.20
N GLY A 142 -13.52 4.77 1.19
CA GLY A 142 -14.49 5.87 1.18
C GLY A 142 -14.17 6.94 2.22
N ASP A 143 -15.22 7.47 2.85
CA ASP A 143 -15.10 8.58 3.80
C ASP A 143 -14.23 8.22 5.01
N VAL A 144 -14.32 6.98 5.48
CA VAL A 144 -13.48 6.48 6.58
C VAL A 144 -11.99 6.51 6.22
N PHE A 145 -11.65 6.23 4.96
CA PHE A 145 -10.27 6.36 4.49
C PHE A 145 -9.85 7.82 4.33
N LEU A 146 -10.72 8.69 3.86
CA LEU A 146 -10.43 10.12 3.76
C LEU A 146 -10.22 10.78 5.12
N ASP A 147 -10.94 10.32 6.15
CA ASP A 147 -10.77 10.79 7.53
C ASP A 147 -9.49 10.25 8.19
N ARG A 148 -9.02 9.07 7.78
CA ARG A 148 -7.81 8.39 8.31
C ARG A 148 -6.90 7.91 7.18
N PRO A 149 -6.32 8.81 6.39
CA PRO A 149 -5.64 8.46 5.13
C PRO A 149 -4.30 7.73 5.32
N GLU A 150 -3.78 7.69 6.54
CA GLU A 150 -2.55 6.95 6.88
C GLU A 150 -2.84 5.54 7.41
N SER A 151 -4.12 5.22 7.69
CA SER A 151 -4.50 3.92 8.22
C SER A 151 -4.61 2.87 7.12
N CYS A 152 -4.27 1.64 7.46
CA CYS A 152 -4.55 0.44 6.66
C CYS A 152 -5.95 -0.14 6.92
N GLY A 153 -6.73 0.45 7.83
CA GLY A 153 -8.09 0.05 8.15
C GLY A 153 -8.23 -0.99 9.27
N TYR A 154 -9.41 -1.58 9.34
CA TYR A 154 -9.75 -2.60 10.32
C TYR A 154 -9.31 -3.99 9.88
N LEU A 155 -9.02 -4.86 10.88
CA LEU A 155 -8.85 -6.29 10.64
C LEU A 155 -10.09 -6.89 9.98
N ALA A 156 -9.87 -7.72 8.97
CA ALA A 156 -10.94 -8.55 8.45
C ALA A 156 -11.45 -9.51 9.56
N PRO A 157 -12.76 -9.81 9.59
CA PRO A 157 -13.37 -10.59 10.68
C PRO A 157 -12.79 -12.00 10.89
N THR A 158 -11.95 -12.47 9.98
CA THR A 158 -11.28 -13.77 10.03
C THR A 158 -9.94 -13.74 10.74
N PHE A 159 -9.50 -12.57 11.19
CA PHE A 159 -8.21 -12.38 11.86
C PHE A 159 -8.35 -11.83 13.28
N GLU A 160 -7.48 -12.29 14.14
CA GLU A 160 -7.06 -11.64 15.36
C GLU A 160 -5.74 -10.91 15.09
N GLY A 161 -5.53 -9.73 15.70
CA GLY A 161 -4.31 -8.95 15.57
C GLY A 161 -3.76 -8.51 16.91
N ARG A 162 -2.45 -8.43 17.00
CA ARG A 162 -1.74 -7.87 18.16
C ARG A 162 -0.45 -7.20 17.69
N VAL A 163 0.08 -6.33 18.52
CA VAL A 163 1.40 -5.74 18.36
C VAL A 163 2.29 -6.23 19.50
N ILE A 164 3.55 -6.55 19.20
CA ILE A 164 4.50 -7.06 20.17
C ILE A 164 5.80 -6.25 20.14
N ASP A 165 6.48 -6.21 21.27
CA ASP A 165 7.85 -5.68 21.36
C ASP A 165 8.92 -6.71 20.91
N ALA A 166 10.19 -6.35 21.04
CA ALA A 166 11.32 -7.20 20.67
C ALA A 166 11.46 -8.45 21.58
N GLU A 167 10.92 -8.39 22.80
CA GLU A 167 10.90 -9.47 23.78
C GLU A 167 9.67 -10.39 23.60
N GLY A 168 8.74 -10.03 22.69
CA GLY A 168 7.51 -10.77 22.38
C GLY A 168 6.34 -10.45 23.32
N ALA A 169 6.45 -9.42 24.17
CA ALA A 169 5.33 -8.98 25.00
C ALA A 169 4.31 -8.18 24.18
N VAL A 170 3.01 -8.40 24.47
CA VAL A 170 1.93 -7.70 23.78
C VAL A 170 1.87 -6.26 24.26
N LEU A 171 1.89 -5.33 23.32
CA LEU A 171 1.83 -3.89 23.53
C LEU A 171 0.38 -3.39 23.61
N ALA A 172 0.19 -2.23 24.25
CA ALA A 172 -1.11 -1.56 24.33
C ALA A 172 -1.42 -0.80 23.03
N SER A 173 -2.68 -0.35 22.88
CA SER A 173 -3.08 0.50 21.75
C SER A 173 -2.24 1.77 21.70
N GLY A 174 -1.81 2.15 20.50
CA GLY A 174 -0.92 3.29 20.25
C GLY A 174 0.58 3.02 20.39
N GLU A 175 0.97 1.88 20.99
CA GLU A 175 2.38 1.51 21.09
C GLU A 175 2.85 0.80 19.82
N VAL A 176 4.03 1.21 19.32
CA VAL A 176 4.62 0.73 18.06
C VAL A 176 5.45 -0.53 18.29
N GLY A 177 5.20 -1.56 17.52
CA GLY A 177 5.95 -2.82 17.54
C GLY A 177 5.65 -3.68 16.32
N GLU A 178 6.05 -4.96 16.35
CA GLU A 178 5.76 -5.88 15.26
C GLU A 178 4.28 -6.27 15.24
N VAL A 179 3.64 -6.11 14.09
CA VAL A 179 2.26 -6.55 13.87
C VAL A 179 2.23 -8.07 13.69
N CYS A 180 1.48 -8.76 14.52
CA CYS A 180 1.24 -10.18 14.39
C CYS A 180 -0.25 -10.46 14.18
N VAL A 181 -0.55 -11.42 13.31
CA VAL A 181 -1.93 -11.81 13.00
C VAL A 181 -2.14 -13.31 13.12
N LYS A 182 -3.34 -13.70 13.52
CA LYS A 182 -3.76 -15.09 13.60
C LYS A 182 -5.12 -15.25 12.96
N GLY A 183 -5.30 -16.31 12.16
CA GLY A 183 -6.59 -16.54 11.51
C GLY A 183 -6.56 -17.73 10.57
N ALA A 184 -7.74 -18.10 10.09
CA ALA A 184 -7.90 -19.28 9.24
C ALA A 184 -7.22 -19.15 7.86
N ALA A 185 -6.92 -17.94 7.42
CA ALA A 185 -6.27 -17.68 6.15
C ALA A 185 -4.74 -17.64 6.23
N VAL A 186 -4.14 -17.75 7.43
CA VAL A 186 -2.69 -17.89 7.59
C VAL A 186 -2.25 -19.21 6.97
N ILE A 187 -1.18 -19.18 6.15
CA ILE A 187 -0.62 -20.39 5.53
C ILE A 187 -0.15 -21.38 6.60
N LYS A 188 -0.12 -22.66 6.25
CA LYS A 188 0.43 -23.71 7.14
C LYS A 188 1.95 -23.64 7.27
N GLY A 189 2.62 -22.99 6.33
CA GLY A 189 4.06 -22.85 6.28
C GLY A 189 4.59 -22.70 4.86
N TYR A 190 5.89 -22.49 4.77
CA TYR A 190 6.63 -22.42 3.50
C TYR A 190 7.04 -23.83 3.05
N LEU A 191 6.76 -24.15 1.79
CA LEU A 191 7.06 -25.46 1.21
C LEU A 191 8.57 -25.77 1.30
N ASN A 192 8.90 -26.92 1.93
CA ASN A 192 10.28 -27.39 2.15
C ASN A 192 11.20 -26.39 2.90
N ARG A 193 10.60 -25.51 3.73
CA ARG A 193 11.34 -24.51 4.51
C ARG A 193 10.84 -24.51 5.98
N PRO A 194 11.10 -25.59 6.74
CA PRO A 194 10.57 -25.73 8.11
C PRO A 194 11.15 -24.68 9.07
N GLU A 195 12.43 -24.31 8.94
CA GLU A 195 13.05 -23.29 9.78
C GLU A 195 12.38 -21.93 9.55
N ALA A 196 12.26 -21.47 8.30
CA ALA A 196 11.60 -20.21 7.96
C ALA A 196 10.13 -20.22 8.41
N THR A 197 9.47 -21.39 8.36
CA THR A 197 8.10 -21.52 8.87
C THR A 197 8.05 -21.34 10.38
N ALA A 198 8.95 -21.96 11.13
CA ALA A 198 9.00 -21.86 12.59
C ALA A 198 9.37 -20.45 13.07
N GLU A 199 10.20 -19.72 12.33
CA GLU A 199 10.54 -18.32 12.59
C GLU A 199 9.36 -17.38 12.33
N THR A 200 8.57 -17.65 11.28
CA THR A 200 7.49 -16.77 10.84
C THR A 200 6.15 -17.06 11.52
N ILE A 201 5.88 -18.32 11.87
CA ILE A 201 4.61 -18.72 12.47
C ILE A 201 4.90 -19.33 13.85
N VAL A 202 4.68 -18.53 14.90
CA VAL A 202 4.95 -18.90 16.29
C VAL A 202 3.63 -19.01 17.05
N ASP A 203 3.33 -20.15 17.63
CA ASP A 203 2.08 -20.43 18.37
C ASP A 203 0.79 -20.09 17.61
N GLY A 204 0.85 -20.24 16.27
CA GLY A 204 -0.25 -19.94 15.35
C GLY A 204 -0.41 -18.46 15.02
N TRP A 205 0.51 -17.62 15.49
CA TRP A 205 0.61 -16.22 15.10
C TRP A 205 1.63 -16.05 13.98
N LEU A 206 1.20 -15.40 12.90
CA LEU A 206 2.08 -14.97 11.83
C LEU A 206 2.76 -13.67 12.26
N HIS A 207 4.08 -13.69 12.35
CA HIS A 207 4.94 -12.52 12.45
C HIS A 207 5.05 -11.89 11.07
N THR A 208 4.43 -10.72 10.87
CA THR A 208 4.34 -10.12 9.53
C THR A 208 5.66 -9.50 9.07
N GLY A 209 6.54 -9.18 10.01
CA GLY A 209 7.73 -8.38 9.77
C GLY A 209 7.41 -6.91 9.44
N ASP A 210 6.16 -6.49 9.57
CA ASP A 210 5.73 -5.11 9.44
C ASP A 210 5.58 -4.48 10.82
N ILE A 211 6.07 -3.26 11.00
CA ILE A 211 6.02 -2.48 12.24
C ILE A 211 4.82 -1.55 12.17
N GLY A 212 4.06 -1.48 13.24
CA GLY A 212 2.86 -0.66 13.29
C GLY A 212 2.21 -0.64 14.66
N TYR A 213 1.02 -0.08 14.74
CA TYR A 213 0.21 -0.03 15.94
C TYR A 213 -1.28 -0.06 15.59
N PHE A 214 -2.11 -0.49 16.55
CA PHE A 214 -3.55 -0.27 16.50
C PHE A 214 -3.89 0.94 17.35
N ASP A 215 -4.72 1.85 16.84
CA ASP A 215 -5.27 2.94 17.65
C ASP A 215 -6.38 2.44 18.61
N GLU A 216 -6.93 3.36 19.42
CA GLU A 216 -8.00 3.05 20.37
C GLU A 216 -9.30 2.60 19.68
N ASP A 217 -9.52 3.02 18.44
CA ASP A 217 -10.67 2.63 17.61
C ASP A 217 -10.44 1.29 16.88
N GLY A 218 -9.23 0.69 16.97
CA GLY A 218 -8.86 -0.58 16.34
C GLY A 218 -8.42 -0.49 14.88
N PHE A 219 -8.09 0.70 14.39
CA PHE A 219 -7.48 0.88 13.09
C PHE A 219 -5.98 0.54 13.13
N LEU A 220 -5.50 -0.17 12.13
CA LEU A 220 -4.08 -0.46 11.96
C LEU A 220 -3.38 0.68 11.21
N PHE A 221 -2.25 1.11 11.76
CA PHE A 221 -1.29 2.02 11.14
C PHE A 221 0.04 1.30 10.97
N LEU A 222 0.52 1.20 9.75
CA LEU A 222 1.84 0.65 9.46
C LEU A 222 2.86 1.78 9.39
N VAL A 223 3.96 1.59 10.07
CA VAL A 223 5.04 2.59 10.17
C VAL A 223 6.19 2.24 9.22
N ASP A 224 6.60 0.96 9.17
CA ASP A 224 7.64 0.48 8.27
C ASP A 224 7.70 -1.07 8.26
N ARG A 225 8.71 -1.60 7.60
CA ARG A 225 9.14 -3.00 7.76
C ARG A 225 10.32 -3.09 8.73
N ALA A 226 10.30 -4.10 9.59
CA ALA A 226 11.39 -4.33 10.56
C ALA A 226 12.78 -4.33 9.91
N LYS A 227 12.90 -4.94 8.71
CA LYS A 227 14.16 -5.06 7.95
C LYS A 227 14.55 -3.79 7.16
N ASP A 228 13.62 -2.87 6.96
CA ASP A 228 13.82 -1.64 6.20
C ASP A 228 13.94 -0.40 7.13
N MET A 229 13.75 -0.61 8.45
CA MET A 229 13.94 0.39 9.49
C MET A 229 15.42 0.80 9.55
N ILE A 230 15.66 2.10 9.67
CA ILE A 230 17.00 2.69 9.73
C ILE A 230 17.40 2.84 11.19
N LEU A 231 18.49 2.20 11.60
CA LEU A 231 18.98 2.18 12.98
C LEU A 231 20.09 3.21 13.16
N ARG A 232 19.72 4.46 13.41
CA ARG A 232 20.66 5.57 13.52
C ARG A 232 21.03 5.89 14.96
N GLY A 233 22.21 5.45 15.39
CA GLY A 233 22.72 5.78 16.72
C GLY A 233 21.83 5.36 17.89
N GLY A 234 21.05 4.28 17.71
CA GLY A 234 20.07 3.79 18.68
C GLY A 234 18.65 4.31 18.47
N GLU A 235 18.45 5.24 17.53
CA GLU A 235 17.12 5.73 17.17
C GLU A 235 16.55 4.93 16.01
N ASN A 236 15.29 4.50 16.13
CA ASN A 236 14.56 3.85 15.07
C ASN A 236 13.93 4.89 14.14
N ILE A 237 14.36 4.92 12.88
CA ILE A 237 13.79 5.80 11.86
C ILE A 237 13.06 4.96 10.84
N TYR A 238 11.81 5.29 10.63
CA TYR A 238 10.94 4.60 9.68
C TYR A 238 11.00 5.27 8.32
N GLY A 239 11.40 4.51 7.29
CA GLY A 239 11.55 5.03 5.94
C GLY A 239 10.25 5.61 5.40
N ALA A 240 9.11 5.01 5.72
CA ALA A 240 7.81 5.50 5.29
C ALA A 240 7.49 6.91 5.84
N GLU A 241 7.84 7.23 7.09
CA GLU A 241 7.67 8.58 7.67
C GLU A 241 8.48 9.62 6.89
N VAL A 242 9.71 9.27 6.52
CA VAL A 242 10.56 10.14 5.70
C VAL A 242 9.98 10.29 4.29
N GLU A 243 9.57 9.19 3.67
CA GLU A 243 8.94 9.18 2.36
C GLU A 243 7.67 10.05 2.33
N PHE A 244 6.79 9.95 3.32
CA PHE A 244 5.58 10.77 3.40
C PHE A 244 5.91 12.27 3.46
N ALA A 245 6.88 12.66 4.30
CA ALA A 245 7.29 14.06 4.41
C ALA A 245 7.90 14.59 3.10
N VAL A 246 8.66 13.74 2.37
CA VAL A 246 9.23 14.09 1.06
C VAL A 246 8.14 14.23 0.00
N PHE A 247 7.14 13.34 -0.02
CA PHE A 247 6.03 13.40 -0.98
C PHE A 247 5.13 14.62 -0.81
N ASP A 248 5.09 15.24 0.37
CA ASP A 248 4.39 16.52 0.60
C ASP A 248 4.99 17.68 -0.23
N HIS A 249 6.21 17.52 -0.74
CA HIS A 249 6.82 18.53 -1.61
C HIS A 249 6.26 18.44 -3.03
N PRO A 250 5.70 19.55 -3.60
CA PRO A 250 4.98 19.52 -4.88
C PRO A 250 5.82 19.10 -6.09
N ALA A 251 7.14 19.26 -6.03
CA ALA A 251 8.06 18.89 -7.11
C ALA A 251 8.37 17.38 -7.15
N VAL A 252 8.11 16.63 -6.08
CA VAL A 252 8.47 15.21 -5.99
C VAL A 252 7.43 14.34 -6.70
N LEU A 253 7.89 13.42 -7.53
CA LEU A 253 7.08 12.39 -8.17
C LEU A 253 7.24 11.04 -7.48
N GLU A 254 8.49 10.64 -7.17
CA GLU A 254 8.81 9.38 -6.49
C GLU A 254 9.88 9.61 -5.42
N CYS A 255 9.77 8.86 -4.32
CA CYS A 255 10.75 8.87 -3.26
C CYS A 255 10.86 7.48 -2.62
N VAL A 256 12.08 7.11 -2.26
CA VAL A 256 12.39 5.92 -1.46
C VAL A 256 13.43 6.29 -0.42
N ALA A 257 13.12 6.07 0.86
CA ALA A 257 14.06 6.20 1.96
C ALA A 257 14.64 4.84 2.37
N PHE A 258 15.92 4.82 2.70
CA PHE A 258 16.64 3.60 3.09
C PHE A 258 17.88 3.90 3.94
N ALA A 259 18.37 2.86 4.63
CA ALA A 259 19.59 2.94 5.43
C ALA A 259 20.84 3.04 4.56
N VAL A 260 21.72 3.96 4.89
CA VAL A 260 23.07 4.10 4.34
C VAL A 260 24.06 3.81 5.47
N PRO A 261 25.05 2.91 5.29
CA PRO A 261 26.05 2.64 6.32
C PRO A 261 26.80 3.92 6.74
N ASP A 262 27.00 4.11 8.03
CA ASP A 262 27.73 5.25 8.61
C ASP A 262 28.63 4.80 9.77
N ASP A 263 29.89 5.23 9.77
CA ASP A 263 30.90 4.81 10.77
C ASP A 263 30.59 5.30 12.20
N ARG A 264 29.85 6.40 12.33
CA ARG A 264 29.56 7.02 13.63
C ARG A 264 28.25 6.52 14.22
N PHE A 265 27.22 6.41 13.40
CA PHE A 265 25.86 6.12 13.85
C PHE A 265 25.39 4.70 13.49
N GLY A 266 26.25 3.90 12.84
CA GLY A 266 25.88 2.61 12.27
C GLY A 266 25.15 2.76 10.93
N GLU A 267 24.08 3.55 10.94
CA GLU A 267 23.31 3.89 9.74
C GLU A 267 22.93 5.39 9.74
N GLU A 268 22.73 5.92 8.55
CA GLU A 268 22.20 7.25 8.27
C GLU A 268 21.03 7.17 7.27
N VAL A 269 20.21 8.21 7.25
CA VAL A 269 19.07 8.28 6.33
C VAL A 269 19.53 8.69 4.94
N GLY A 270 19.24 7.85 3.95
CA GLY A 270 19.35 8.15 2.53
C GLY A 270 17.98 8.25 1.87
N ALA A 271 17.85 9.11 0.87
CA ALA A 271 16.64 9.25 0.06
C ALA A 271 16.98 9.34 -1.43
N ALA A 272 16.44 8.43 -2.23
CA ALA A 272 16.44 8.51 -3.70
C ALA A 272 15.13 9.14 -4.17
N ILE A 273 15.23 10.15 -5.03
CA ILE A 273 14.11 11.00 -5.43
C ILE A 273 14.07 11.13 -6.94
N HIS A 274 12.89 11.00 -7.50
CA HIS A 274 12.61 11.37 -8.88
C HIS A 274 11.61 12.53 -8.90
N LEU A 275 11.95 13.61 -9.61
CA LEU A 275 11.14 14.81 -9.68
C LEU A 275 10.11 14.71 -10.82
N LYS A 276 9.04 15.50 -10.71
CA LYS A 276 8.10 15.72 -11.82
C LYS A 276 8.78 16.42 -12.98
N ASP A 277 8.31 16.17 -14.20
CA ASP A 277 8.84 16.79 -15.40
C ASP A 277 8.88 18.33 -15.27
N GLY A 278 10.05 18.90 -15.55
CA GLY A 278 10.27 20.34 -15.48
C GLY A 278 10.33 20.95 -14.07
N ALA A 279 10.15 20.14 -13.01
CA ALA A 279 10.30 20.62 -11.65
C ALA A 279 11.77 20.77 -11.27
N MET A 280 12.07 21.75 -10.40
CA MET A 280 13.40 22.01 -9.86
C MET A 280 13.35 21.94 -8.35
N LEU A 281 14.25 21.18 -7.78
CA LEU A 281 14.45 21.06 -6.33
C LEU A 281 15.88 20.59 -6.12
N ASP A 282 16.58 21.23 -5.19
CA ASP A 282 17.90 20.79 -4.72
C ASP A 282 17.82 20.21 -3.29
N ALA A 283 18.90 19.63 -2.83
CA ALA A 283 18.96 19.02 -1.51
C ALA A 283 18.78 20.03 -0.37
N ALA A 284 19.22 21.28 -0.56
CA ALA A 284 19.06 22.33 0.45
C ALA A 284 17.58 22.71 0.59
N GLY A 285 16.87 22.94 -0.51
CA GLY A 285 15.44 23.23 -0.52
C GLY A 285 14.61 22.07 0.03
N LEU A 286 14.98 20.82 -0.29
CA LEU A 286 14.30 19.66 0.28
C LEU A 286 14.53 19.58 1.81
N ARG A 287 15.77 19.74 2.30
CA ARG A 287 16.04 19.71 3.73
C ARG A 287 15.33 20.83 4.48
N GLU A 288 15.22 22.02 3.90
CA GLU A 288 14.43 23.12 4.46
C GLU A 288 12.95 22.72 4.59
N HIS A 289 12.35 22.15 3.54
CA HIS A 289 10.99 21.63 3.57
C HIS A 289 10.77 20.57 4.66
N LEU A 290 11.72 19.65 4.82
CA LEU A 290 11.63 18.55 5.78
C LEU A 290 11.88 19.02 7.23
N SER A 291 12.64 20.08 7.44
CA SER A 291 13.01 20.57 8.78
C SER A 291 11.82 20.97 9.65
N THR A 292 10.69 21.31 9.03
CA THR A 292 9.43 21.66 9.70
C THR A 292 8.48 20.47 9.89
N ARG A 293 8.82 19.30 9.35
CA ARG A 293 7.98 18.09 9.30
C ARG A 293 8.56 16.90 10.03
N LEU A 294 9.87 16.83 10.08
CA LEU A 294 10.61 15.72 10.69
C LEU A 294 11.53 16.20 11.80
N ALA A 295 11.76 15.34 12.77
CA ALA A 295 12.85 15.56 13.72
C ALA A 295 14.20 15.62 12.98
N ALA A 296 15.13 16.44 13.45
CA ALA A 296 16.38 16.72 12.74
C ALA A 296 17.19 15.45 12.38
N PHE A 297 17.15 14.42 13.24
CA PHE A 297 17.87 13.17 13.02
C PHE A 297 17.22 12.25 11.95
N LYS A 298 15.97 12.54 11.54
CA LYS A 298 15.22 11.81 10.49
C LYS A 298 15.38 12.44 9.11
N VAL A 299 15.87 13.70 9.05
CA VAL A 299 16.07 14.40 7.77
C VAL A 299 17.19 13.69 6.99
N PRO A 300 16.99 13.33 5.73
CA PRO A 300 18.01 12.62 4.95
C PRO A 300 19.33 13.36 4.87
N ARG A 301 20.39 12.66 5.28
CA ARG A 301 21.77 13.13 5.10
C ARG A 301 22.22 12.97 3.67
N TYR A 302 21.86 11.87 3.04
CA TYR A 302 22.20 11.53 1.67
C TYR A 302 20.96 11.66 0.78
N ILE A 303 21.02 12.50 -0.24
CA ILE A 303 19.93 12.74 -1.19
C ILE A 303 20.45 12.51 -2.60
N TRP A 304 19.76 11.69 -3.37
CA TRP A 304 20.05 11.45 -4.79
C TRP A 304 18.86 11.85 -5.63
N PHE A 305 19.03 12.81 -6.53
CA PHE A 305 18.05 13.13 -7.55
C PHE A 305 18.33 12.32 -8.81
N LEU A 306 17.42 11.41 -9.14
CA LEU A 306 17.55 10.51 -10.28
C LEU A 306 16.72 11.03 -11.45
N ALA A 307 17.34 11.06 -12.64
CA ALA A 307 16.67 11.50 -13.87
C ALA A 307 15.61 10.48 -14.33
N GLU A 308 15.84 9.19 -14.10
CA GLU A 308 14.95 8.11 -14.46
C GLU A 308 14.04 7.71 -13.28
N PRO A 309 12.84 7.15 -13.54
CA PRO A 309 11.98 6.61 -12.51
C PRO A 309 12.69 5.57 -11.64
N LEU A 310 12.33 5.51 -10.36
CA LEU A 310 12.95 4.59 -9.41
C LEU A 310 12.65 3.13 -9.77
N PRO A 311 13.63 2.21 -9.61
CA PRO A 311 13.47 0.81 -10.01
C PRO A 311 12.36 0.12 -9.20
N ARG A 312 11.55 -0.68 -9.92
CA ARG A 312 10.41 -1.41 -9.37
C ARG A 312 10.39 -2.86 -9.84
N ASN A 313 9.81 -3.72 -9.03
CA ASN A 313 9.49 -5.08 -9.45
C ASN A 313 8.24 -5.12 -10.35
N ALA A 314 7.91 -6.31 -10.86
CA ALA A 314 6.73 -6.52 -11.71
C ALA A 314 5.38 -6.15 -11.03
N ASN A 315 5.35 -6.03 -9.72
CA ASN A 315 4.19 -5.63 -8.94
C ASN A 315 4.17 -4.12 -8.60
N GLY A 316 5.05 -3.33 -9.20
CA GLY A 316 5.16 -1.89 -8.98
C GLY A 316 5.81 -1.47 -7.65
N LYS A 317 6.39 -2.41 -6.89
CA LYS A 317 7.03 -2.15 -5.60
C LYS A 317 8.47 -1.69 -5.81
N PHE A 318 8.90 -0.62 -5.13
CA PHE A 318 10.27 -0.13 -5.19
C PHE A 318 11.29 -1.18 -4.74
N LEU A 319 12.40 -1.25 -5.46
CA LEU A 319 13.51 -2.16 -5.18
C LEU A 319 14.56 -1.45 -4.30
N LYS A 320 14.22 -1.20 -3.01
CA LYS A 320 15.08 -0.50 -2.03
C LYS A 320 16.50 -1.07 -1.98
N ARG A 321 16.63 -2.40 -2.05
CA ARG A 321 17.92 -3.06 -2.02
C ARG A 321 18.79 -2.71 -3.22
N GLU A 322 18.23 -2.70 -4.43
CA GLU A 322 18.98 -2.32 -5.63
C GLU A 322 19.46 -0.87 -5.55
N LEU A 323 18.60 0.05 -5.08
CA LEU A 323 19.00 1.44 -4.87
C LEU A 323 20.16 1.56 -3.89
N ARG A 324 20.08 0.87 -2.74
CA ARG A 324 21.14 0.86 -1.74
C ARG A 324 22.46 0.25 -2.26
N ASP A 325 22.37 -0.75 -3.14
CA ASP A 325 23.55 -1.45 -3.67
C ASP A 325 24.25 -0.64 -4.78
N VAL A 326 23.56 0.27 -5.49
CA VAL A 326 24.10 1.03 -6.63
C VAL A 326 24.38 2.51 -6.34
N LEU A 327 23.73 3.12 -5.36
CA LEU A 327 23.90 4.54 -5.04
C LEU A 327 25.13 4.73 -4.13
N ASP A 328 26.13 5.45 -4.65
CA ASP A 328 27.34 5.78 -3.90
C ASP A 328 27.09 6.98 -2.97
N PRO A 329 27.30 6.85 -1.64
CA PRO A 329 27.18 7.96 -0.72
C PRO A 329 28.06 9.19 -1.07
N SER A 330 29.19 8.98 -1.76
CA SER A 330 30.06 10.08 -2.22
C SER A 330 29.45 10.90 -3.37
N SER A 331 28.44 10.39 -4.05
CA SER A 331 27.70 11.08 -5.13
C SER A 331 26.40 11.72 -4.67
N ALA A 332 26.06 11.61 -3.37
CA ALA A 332 24.88 12.27 -2.80
C ALA A 332 25.12 13.76 -2.55
N ASP A 333 24.03 14.52 -2.63
CA ASP A 333 23.98 15.92 -2.25
C ASP A 333 23.84 16.12 -0.73
#